data_00f8e3232d99d3a0d96218d414eed5f4
#
_entry.id   00f8e3232d99d3a0d96218d414eed5f4
#
_cell.length_a   1.000
_cell.length_b   1.000
_cell.length_c   1.000
_cell.angle_alpha   90.00
_cell.angle_beta   90.00
_cell.angle_gamma   90.00
#
_symmetry.space_group_name_H-M   'P 1'
#
loop_
_entity.id
_entity.type
_entity.pdbx_description
1 polymer ?
#
loop_
_entity_poly.entity_id
_entity_poly.type
_entity_poly.pdbx_seq_one_letter_code
_entity_poly.pdbx_strand_id
1 'polypeptide(L)'
;MKTHLLALLSLFCIGTASAQTPRDERIARAVERMDDGDYDEAARLLESVLAADPKNFLANYETGYLLYMQERYEEAVEVLRRIKRKDYPPLYQLLGNAYDMAGDRKRAVKTYEKGLRENPDAGRLYLELGNIAYAERQYDRALACYRRGATVDPAHPSNYRSLALLYAISTEPVWTLVWGELFMNLERGSGRTSAMSETLARTYRDNIRIEGDTAVRMTFSRNGRVAREGLRLRIPFGTAVFEVAARAALTADGIPDSLTLD
;
A
#
# COMPACT_ATOMS: atom_id res chain seq x y z
N MET A 1 48.34 50.79 -21.74
CA MET A 1 47.46 51.07 -22.88
C MET A 1 46.90 49.76 -23.40
N LYS A 2 45.64 49.75 -23.67
CA LYS A 2 44.74 48.70 -24.23
C LYS A 2 44.07 47.82 -23.18
N THR A 3 42.91 48.30 -22.81
CA THR A 3 41.76 47.68 -22.20
C THR A 3 41.18 46.58 -23.09
N HIS A 4 40.98 45.37 -22.57
CA HIS A 4 40.09 44.38 -23.16
C HIS A 4 38.88 44.18 -22.26
N LEU A 5 37.77 44.63 -22.77
CA LEU A 5 36.40 44.50 -22.32
C LEU A 5 35.96 43.04 -22.50
N LEU A 6 35.77 42.29 -21.43
CA LEU A 6 35.18 40.96 -21.43
C LEU A 6 33.68 41.15 -21.20
N ALA A 7 32.91 40.98 -22.28
CA ALA A 7 31.47 40.94 -22.23
C ALA A 7 31.03 39.55 -21.66
N LEU A 8 30.46 39.56 -20.45
CA LEU A 8 29.77 38.42 -19.86
C LEU A 8 28.40 38.29 -20.56
N LEU A 9 28.27 37.30 -21.44
CA LEU A 9 26.97 36.81 -21.89
C LEU A 9 26.34 36.02 -20.74
N SER A 10 25.42 36.64 -20.02
CA SER A 10 24.50 35.97 -19.15
C SER A 10 23.46 35.21 -20.00
N LEU A 11 23.64 33.92 -20.17
CA LEU A 11 22.63 33.02 -20.71
C LEU A 11 21.47 32.96 -19.69
N PHE A 12 20.42 33.70 -19.98
CA PHE A 12 19.13 33.57 -19.30
C PHE A 12 18.52 32.21 -19.74
N CYS A 13 18.72 31.15 -18.95
CA CYS A 13 17.92 29.95 -19.03
C CYS A 13 16.49 30.31 -18.61
N ILE A 14 15.66 30.66 -19.61
CA ILE A 14 14.20 30.69 -19.42
C ILE A 14 13.78 29.23 -19.26
N GLY A 15 13.78 28.75 -18.01
CA GLY A 15 13.08 27.53 -17.66
C GLY A 15 11.62 27.73 -18.01
N THR A 16 11.12 26.94 -18.96
CA THR A 16 9.70 26.80 -19.21
C THR A 16 9.08 26.24 -17.95
N ALA A 17 8.62 27.11 -17.06
CA ALA A 17 7.71 26.75 -16.00
C ALA A 17 6.49 26.13 -16.70
N SER A 18 6.38 24.81 -16.62
CA SER A 18 5.14 24.12 -16.95
C SER A 18 4.06 24.80 -16.14
N ALA A 19 3.19 25.54 -16.81
CA ALA A 19 2.06 26.21 -16.18
C ALA A 19 1.16 25.11 -15.60
N GLN A 20 1.35 24.80 -14.32
CA GLN A 20 0.35 24.07 -13.57
C GLN A 20 -0.92 24.92 -13.63
N THR A 21 -1.95 24.42 -14.30
CA THR A 21 -3.29 25.00 -14.23
C THR A 21 -3.61 25.28 -12.78
N PRO A 22 -4.00 26.51 -12.40
CA PRO A 22 -4.33 26.83 -11.02
C PRO A 22 -5.31 25.78 -10.50
N ARG A 23 -4.98 25.13 -9.39
CA ARG A 23 -5.88 24.17 -8.76
C ARG A 23 -7.12 24.96 -8.37
N ASP A 24 -8.28 24.59 -8.86
CA ASP A 24 -9.52 25.27 -8.51
C ASP A 24 -9.75 25.14 -6.99
N GLU A 25 -9.70 26.27 -6.29
CA GLU A 25 -9.81 26.32 -4.82
C GLU A 25 -11.11 25.69 -4.31
N ARG A 26 -12.16 25.70 -5.14
CA ARG A 26 -13.43 25.04 -4.79
C ARG A 26 -13.29 23.54 -4.68
N ILE A 27 -12.46 22.90 -5.51
CA ILE A 27 -12.19 21.45 -5.42
C ILE A 27 -11.43 21.15 -4.14
N ALA A 28 -10.42 21.96 -3.78
CA ALA A 28 -9.67 21.77 -2.54
C ALA A 28 -10.59 21.88 -1.30
N ARG A 29 -11.49 22.89 -1.31
CA ARG A 29 -12.49 23.06 -0.25
C ARG A 29 -13.51 21.93 -0.22
N ALA A 30 -13.89 21.39 -1.38
CA ALA A 30 -14.78 20.23 -1.43
C ALA A 30 -14.15 19.00 -0.78
N VAL A 31 -12.86 18.75 -1.03
CA VAL A 31 -12.12 17.64 -0.36
C VAL A 31 -12.08 17.87 1.15
N GLU A 32 -11.79 19.09 1.61
CA GLU A 32 -11.83 19.43 3.04
C GLU A 32 -13.22 19.17 3.66
N ARG A 33 -14.31 19.57 2.97
CA ARG A 33 -15.68 19.29 3.44
C ARG A 33 -15.97 17.79 3.46
N MET A 34 -15.48 17.00 2.51
CA MET A 34 -15.62 15.54 2.57
C MET A 34 -14.92 14.93 3.78
N ASP A 35 -13.73 15.43 4.13
CA ASP A 35 -12.98 14.97 5.31
C ASP A 35 -13.70 15.35 6.63
N ASP A 36 -14.41 16.49 6.64
CA ASP A 36 -15.25 16.92 7.75
C ASP A 36 -16.61 16.15 7.81
N GLY A 37 -16.95 15.36 6.80
CA GLY A 37 -18.25 14.69 6.66
C GLY A 37 -19.38 15.57 6.15
N ASP A 38 -19.10 16.82 5.73
CA ASP A 38 -20.07 17.74 5.14
C ASP A 38 -20.22 17.48 3.63
N TYR A 39 -20.86 16.36 3.31
CA TYR A 39 -21.03 15.90 1.93
C TYR A 39 -21.92 16.81 1.09
N ASP A 40 -22.86 17.51 1.71
CA ASP A 40 -23.77 18.42 0.99
C ASP A 40 -23.05 19.68 0.49
N GLU A 41 -22.17 20.26 1.32
CA GLU A 41 -21.36 21.38 0.89
C GLU A 41 -20.30 20.95 -0.13
N ALA A 42 -19.68 19.78 0.05
CA ALA A 42 -18.76 19.22 -0.93
C ALA A 42 -19.43 19.05 -2.30
N ALA A 43 -20.65 18.50 -2.34
CA ALA A 43 -21.43 18.37 -3.58
C ALA A 43 -21.65 19.72 -4.26
N ARG A 44 -22.13 20.73 -3.53
CA ARG A 44 -22.39 22.09 -4.06
C ARG A 44 -21.13 22.72 -4.67
N LEU A 45 -20.01 22.57 -4.00
CA LEU A 45 -18.72 23.09 -4.49
C LEU A 45 -18.31 22.40 -5.81
N LEU A 46 -18.39 21.07 -5.87
CA LEU A 46 -18.07 20.30 -7.08
C LEU A 46 -19.04 20.62 -8.22
N GLU A 47 -20.33 20.71 -7.97
CA GLU A 47 -21.33 21.11 -8.96
C GLU A 47 -21.05 22.50 -9.53
N SER A 48 -20.61 23.47 -8.70
CA SER A 48 -20.24 24.80 -9.16
C SER A 48 -19.03 24.80 -10.12
N VAL A 49 -18.10 23.87 -9.94
CA VAL A 49 -16.96 23.66 -10.87
C VAL A 49 -17.44 23.02 -12.15
N LEU A 50 -18.26 21.97 -12.05
CA LEU A 50 -18.76 21.23 -13.21
C LEU A 50 -19.76 22.04 -14.04
N ALA A 51 -20.47 23.00 -13.45
CA ALA A 51 -21.30 23.96 -14.18
C ALA A 51 -20.47 24.87 -15.10
N ALA A 52 -19.25 25.24 -14.68
CA ALA A 52 -18.32 26.03 -15.48
C ALA A 52 -17.52 25.17 -16.47
N ASP A 53 -17.08 23.99 -16.05
CA ASP A 53 -16.31 23.02 -16.86
C ASP A 53 -16.83 21.60 -16.63
N PRO A 54 -17.82 21.12 -17.39
CA PRO A 54 -18.38 19.77 -17.26
C PRO A 54 -17.37 18.63 -17.48
N LYS A 55 -16.22 18.93 -18.11
CA LYS A 55 -15.15 17.95 -18.37
C LYS A 55 -13.99 18.06 -17.41
N ASN A 56 -14.08 18.90 -16.39
CA ASN A 56 -13.04 19.02 -15.39
C ASN A 56 -12.73 17.66 -14.79
N PHE A 57 -11.51 17.20 -15.05
CA PHE A 57 -11.10 15.85 -14.64
C PHE A 57 -11.19 15.67 -13.11
N LEU A 58 -10.60 16.63 -12.37
CA LEU A 58 -10.48 16.49 -10.92
C LEU A 58 -11.86 16.61 -10.24
N ALA A 59 -12.70 17.54 -10.69
CA ALA A 59 -14.07 17.68 -10.16
C ALA A 59 -14.91 16.42 -10.41
N ASN A 60 -14.83 15.80 -11.61
CA ASN A 60 -15.52 14.55 -11.89
C ASN A 60 -14.97 13.39 -11.04
N TYR A 61 -13.65 13.34 -10.82
CA TYR A 61 -13.02 12.31 -9.97
C TYR A 61 -13.48 12.45 -8.52
N GLU A 62 -13.43 13.67 -7.95
CA GLU A 62 -13.87 13.93 -6.57
C GLU A 62 -15.38 13.74 -6.40
N THR A 63 -16.19 14.06 -7.42
CA THR A 63 -17.63 13.70 -7.41
C THR A 63 -17.83 12.19 -7.33
N GLY A 64 -17.08 11.42 -8.10
CA GLY A 64 -17.11 9.97 -8.00
C GLY A 64 -16.66 9.45 -6.64
N TYR A 65 -15.67 10.08 -6.04
CA TYR A 65 -15.20 9.76 -4.69
C TYR A 65 -16.24 10.11 -3.62
N LEU A 66 -16.86 11.29 -3.71
CA LEU A 66 -17.96 11.71 -2.82
C LEU A 66 -19.12 10.71 -2.86
N LEU A 67 -19.55 10.31 -4.06
CA LEU A 67 -20.61 9.32 -4.23
C LEU A 67 -20.21 7.96 -3.64
N TYR A 68 -18.95 7.55 -3.78
CA TYR A 68 -18.42 6.34 -3.16
C TYR A 68 -18.47 6.41 -1.64
N MET A 69 -18.09 7.56 -1.04
CA MET A 69 -18.14 7.78 0.41
C MET A 69 -19.59 7.78 0.94
N GLN A 70 -20.55 8.19 0.13
CA GLN A 70 -21.99 8.11 0.42
C GLN A 70 -22.59 6.72 0.15
N GLU A 71 -21.77 5.71 -0.17
CA GLU A 71 -22.21 4.35 -0.52
C GLU A 71 -23.11 4.27 -1.78
N ARG A 72 -23.11 5.32 -2.60
CA ARG A 72 -23.87 5.43 -3.87
C ARG A 72 -23.01 4.86 -5.02
N TYR A 73 -22.69 3.58 -4.93
CA TYR A 73 -21.64 2.96 -5.74
C TYR A 73 -21.97 2.93 -7.23
N GLU A 74 -23.22 2.66 -7.62
CA GLU A 74 -23.65 2.65 -9.01
C GLU A 74 -23.52 4.02 -9.65
N GLU A 75 -23.86 5.08 -8.91
CA GLU A 75 -23.73 6.46 -9.39
C GLU A 75 -22.25 6.86 -9.47
N ALA A 76 -21.43 6.45 -8.52
CA ALA A 76 -19.98 6.63 -8.59
C ALA A 76 -19.39 5.98 -9.86
N VAL A 77 -19.80 4.75 -10.17
CA VAL A 77 -19.42 4.07 -11.42
C VAL A 77 -19.82 4.87 -12.65
N GLU A 78 -21.07 5.41 -12.69
CA GLU A 78 -21.55 6.19 -13.84
C GLU A 78 -20.72 7.45 -14.08
N VAL A 79 -20.28 8.12 -13.04
CA VAL A 79 -19.44 9.33 -13.15
C VAL A 79 -18.02 8.93 -13.56
N LEU A 80 -17.40 8.00 -12.83
CA LEU A 80 -15.98 7.66 -13.00
C LEU A 80 -15.68 7.01 -14.35
N ARG A 81 -16.56 6.16 -14.89
CA ARG A 81 -16.36 5.49 -16.18
C ARG A 81 -16.33 6.44 -17.38
N ARG A 82 -16.86 7.66 -17.25
CA ARG A 82 -16.84 8.69 -18.29
C ARG A 82 -15.50 9.40 -18.40
N ILE A 83 -14.68 9.34 -17.36
CA ILE A 83 -13.37 9.97 -17.30
C ILE A 83 -12.41 9.27 -18.28
N LYS A 84 -11.80 10.07 -19.19
CA LYS A 84 -10.90 9.55 -20.24
C LYS A 84 -9.42 9.81 -19.93
N ARG A 85 -9.01 9.52 -18.69
CA ARG A 85 -7.62 9.68 -18.26
C ARG A 85 -6.96 8.34 -17.98
N LYS A 86 -5.85 8.04 -18.66
CA LYS A 86 -5.18 6.73 -18.58
C LYS A 86 -4.00 6.71 -17.61
N ASP A 87 -3.34 7.85 -17.44
CA ASP A 87 -2.14 8.07 -16.64
C ASP A 87 -2.44 8.40 -15.17
N TYR A 88 -3.58 7.94 -14.65
CA TYR A 88 -4.01 8.24 -13.29
C TYR A 88 -4.50 6.97 -12.57
N PRO A 89 -3.60 6.18 -11.98
CA PRO A 89 -3.93 4.95 -11.27
C PRO A 89 -5.05 5.06 -10.22
N PRO A 90 -5.18 6.18 -9.46
CA PRO A 90 -6.28 6.32 -8.51
C PRO A 90 -7.67 6.23 -9.14
N LEU A 91 -7.84 6.65 -10.42
CA LEU A 91 -9.11 6.49 -11.11
C LEU A 91 -9.50 5.01 -11.29
N TYR A 92 -8.54 4.18 -11.71
CA TYR A 92 -8.78 2.74 -11.88
C TYR A 92 -9.04 2.06 -10.54
N GLN A 93 -8.37 2.51 -9.48
CA GLN A 93 -8.59 2.02 -8.13
C GLN A 93 -10.02 2.35 -7.67
N LEU A 94 -10.40 3.63 -7.70
CA LEU A 94 -11.71 4.07 -7.23
C LEU A 94 -12.85 3.46 -8.05
N LEU A 95 -12.73 3.46 -9.39
CA LEU A 95 -13.74 2.83 -10.27
C LEU A 95 -13.85 1.32 -10.01
N GLY A 96 -12.73 0.64 -9.81
CA GLY A 96 -12.72 -0.78 -9.48
C GLY A 96 -13.36 -1.05 -8.13
N ASN A 97 -13.02 -0.25 -7.11
CA ASN A 97 -13.63 -0.34 -5.78
C ASN A 97 -15.15 -0.10 -5.85
N ALA A 98 -15.59 0.91 -6.61
CA ALA A 98 -17.02 1.18 -6.80
C ALA A 98 -17.74 -0.02 -7.46
N TYR A 99 -17.13 -0.66 -8.47
CA TYR A 99 -17.67 -1.90 -9.03
C TYR A 99 -17.75 -3.05 -8.03
N ASP A 100 -16.71 -3.25 -7.21
CA ASP A 100 -16.71 -4.34 -6.21
C ASP A 100 -17.77 -4.12 -5.14
N MET A 101 -17.90 -2.89 -4.65
CA MET A 101 -18.91 -2.51 -3.68
C MET A 101 -20.33 -2.54 -4.24
N ALA A 102 -20.52 -2.27 -5.54
CA ALA A 102 -21.77 -2.47 -6.25
C ALA A 102 -22.06 -3.95 -6.56
N GLY A 103 -21.22 -4.90 -6.10
CA GLY A 103 -21.38 -6.34 -6.30
C GLY A 103 -20.84 -6.88 -7.62
N ASP A 104 -20.25 -6.05 -8.49
CA ASP A 104 -19.69 -6.48 -9.77
C ASP A 104 -18.17 -6.67 -9.71
N ARG A 105 -17.75 -7.64 -8.91
CA ARG A 105 -16.36 -8.03 -8.75
C ARG A 105 -15.66 -8.34 -10.08
N LYS A 106 -16.38 -8.90 -11.04
CA LYS A 106 -15.82 -9.21 -12.36
C LYS A 106 -15.41 -7.96 -13.12
N ARG A 107 -16.21 -6.88 -13.06
CA ARG A 107 -15.83 -5.58 -13.63
C ARG A 107 -14.74 -4.88 -12.82
N ALA A 108 -14.73 -5.02 -11.50
CA ALA A 108 -13.66 -4.52 -10.64
C ALA A 108 -12.30 -5.08 -11.08
N VAL A 109 -12.15 -6.40 -11.16
CA VAL A 109 -10.92 -7.07 -11.60
C VAL A 109 -10.48 -6.57 -12.98
N LYS A 110 -11.39 -6.54 -13.96
CA LYS A 110 -11.08 -6.03 -15.31
C LYS A 110 -10.61 -4.57 -15.30
N THR A 111 -11.15 -3.76 -14.38
CA THR A 111 -10.78 -2.35 -14.25
C THR A 111 -9.37 -2.21 -13.70
N TYR A 112 -9.02 -2.96 -12.65
CA TYR A 112 -7.65 -2.96 -12.11
C TYR A 112 -6.64 -3.48 -13.13
N GLU A 113 -6.94 -4.59 -13.82
CA GLU A 113 -6.08 -5.13 -14.88
C GLU A 113 -5.89 -4.15 -16.05
N LYS A 114 -6.95 -3.40 -16.42
CA LYS A 114 -6.84 -2.33 -17.40
C LYS A 114 -5.91 -1.22 -16.90
N GLY A 115 -6.07 -0.81 -15.64
CA GLY A 115 -5.21 0.18 -15.01
C GLY A 115 -3.75 -0.24 -15.00
N LEU A 116 -3.46 -1.51 -14.74
CA LEU A 116 -2.11 -2.07 -14.77
C LEU A 116 -1.49 -2.18 -16.16
N ARG A 117 -2.29 -2.34 -17.22
CA ARG A 117 -1.78 -2.26 -18.60
C ARG A 117 -1.33 -0.84 -18.97
N GLU A 118 -2.01 0.16 -18.47
CA GLU A 118 -1.67 1.58 -18.71
C GLU A 118 -0.60 2.09 -17.72
N ASN A 119 -0.54 1.54 -16.50
CA ASN A 119 0.34 1.94 -15.41
C ASN A 119 0.92 0.71 -14.69
N PRO A 120 1.96 0.05 -15.24
CA PRO A 120 2.46 -1.24 -14.73
C PRO A 120 3.11 -1.17 -13.34
N ASP A 121 3.48 0.02 -12.91
CA ASP A 121 4.12 0.35 -11.63
C ASP A 121 3.13 0.78 -10.53
N ALA A 122 1.83 0.76 -10.82
CA ALA A 122 0.81 1.15 -9.85
C ALA A 122 0.60 0.09 -8.78
N GLY A 123 1.41 0.10 -7.73
CA GLY A 123 1.36 -0.85 -6.60
C GLY A 123 0.00 -0.95 -5.93
N ARG A 124 -0.78 0.15 -5.92
CA ARG A 124 -2.15 0.19 -5.41
C ARG A 124 -3.11 -0.74 -6.16
N LEU A 125 -2.95 -0.92 -7.45
CA LEU A 125 -3.84 -1.80 -8.25
C LEU A 125 -3.51 -3.28 -8.03
N TYR A 126 -2.24 -3.60 -7.81
CA TYR A 126 -1.86 -4.94 -7.33
C TYR A 126 -2.40 -5.23 -5.94
N LEU A 127 -2.44 -4.23 -5.04
CA LEU A 127 -3.07 -4.36 -3.73
C LEU A 127 -4.53 -4.79 -3.87
N GLU A 128 -5.32 -4.11 -4.70
CA GLU A 128 -6.75 -4.41 -4.85
C GLU A 128 -6.99 -5.79 -5.47
N LEU A 129 -6.21 -6.19 -6.47
CA LEU A 129 -6.25 -7.57 -6.99
C LEU A 129 -5.88 -8.61 -5.92
N GLY A 130 -4.92 -8.29 -5.07
CA GLY A 130 -4.55 -9.11 -3.92
C GLY A 130 -5.68 -9.21 -2.89
N ASN A 131 -6.37 -8.11 -2.60
CA ASN A 131 -7.49 -8.06 -1.67
C ASN A 131 -8.66 -8.95 -2.16
N ILE A 132 -8.98 -8.89 -3.46
CA ILE A 132 -9.99 -9.77 -4.06
C ILE A 132 -9.57 -11.24 -3.95
N ALA A 133 -8.32 -11.57 -4.31
CA ALA A 133 -7.82 -12.93 -4.21
C ALA A 133 -7.83 -13.44 -2.75
N TYR A 134 -7.50 -12.59 -1.78
CA TYR A 134 -7.59 -12.91 -0.36
C TYR A 134 -9.03 -13.21 0.08
N ALA A 135 -9.98 -12.37 -0.32
CA ALA A 135 -11.41 -12.57 -0.03
C ALA A 135 -11.95 -13.89 -0.63
N GLU A 136 -11.41 -14.29 -1.77
CA GLU A 136 -11.71 -15.58 -2.44
C GLU A 136 -10.90 -16.76 -1.88
N ARG A 137 -10.11 -16.55 -0.82
CA ARG A 137 -9.21 -17.54 -0.20
C ARG A 137 -8.13 -18.09 -1.14
N GLN A 138 -7.83 -17.37 -2.22
CA GLN A 138 -6.75 -17.67 -3.16
C GLN A 138 -5.43 -17.09 -2.63
N TYR A 139 -4.95 -17.60 -1.49
CA TYR A 139 -3.85 -17.00 -0.73
C TYR A 139 -2.54 -16.89 -1.52
N ASP A 140 -2.22 -17.88 -2.34
CA ASP A 140 -1.01 -17.82 -3.20
C ASP A 140 -1.09 -16.70 -4.23
N ARG A 141 -2.28 -16.48 -4.79
CA ARG A 141 -2.53 -15.38 -5.73
C ARG A 141 -2.47 -14.03 -5.01
N ALA A 142 -3.06 -13.93 -3.82
CA ALA A 142 -2.97 -12.72 -3.01
C ALA A 142 -1.51 -12.38 -2.68
N LEU A 143 -0.73 -13.37 -2.25
CA LEU A 143 0.69 -13.23 -1.97
C LEU A 143 1.48 -12.73 -3.20
N ALA A 144 1.23 -13.32 -4.36
CA ALA A 144 1.88 -12.92 -5.61
C ALA A 144 1.55 -11.47 -5.99
N CYS A 145 0.28 -11.05 -5.85
CA CYS A 145 -0.17 -9.67 -6.09
C CYS A 145 0.50 -8.69 -5.12
N TYR A 146 0.42 -8.92 -3.82
CA TYR A 146 1.03 -8.02 -2.82
C TYR A 146 2.55 -7.89 -3.00
N ARG A 147 3.25 -9.00 -3.26
CA ARG A 147 4.70 -8.98 -3.54
C ARG A 147 5.01 -8.19 -4.79
N ARG A 148 4.24 -8.36 -5.87
CA ARG A 148 4.42 -7.58 -7.08
C ARG A 148 4.19 -6.10 -6.81
N GLY A 149 3.12 -5.75 -6.09
CA GLY A 149 2.83 -4.37 -5.68
C GLY A 149 3.98 -3.73 -4.89
N ALA A 150 4.51 -4.43 -3.89
CA ALA A 150 5.67 -3.97 -3.11
C ALA A 150 6.95 -3.83 -3.95
N THR A 151 7.10 -4.64 -5.01
CA THR A 151 8.27 -4.59 -5.90
C THR A 151 8.22 -3.40 -6.85
N VAL A 152 7.05 -3.11 -7.44
CA VAL A 152 6.92 -2.05 -8.46
C VAL A 152 6.69 -0.68 -7.86
N ASP A 153 6.15 -0.62 -6.65
CA ASP A 153 5.90 0.62 -5.89
C ASP A 153 6.37 0.42 -4.43
N PRO A 154 7.69 0.51 -4.20
CA PRO A 154 8.27 0.27 -2.88
C PRO A 154 7.85 1.30 -1.82
N ALA A 155 7.35 2.45 -2.23
CA ALA A 155 6.88 3.51 -1.33
C ALA A 155 5.43 3.31 -0.86
N HIS A 156 4.69 2.34 -1.42
CA HIS A 156 3.28 2.11 -1.08
C HIS A 156 3.14 1.15 0.12
N PRO A 157 2.87 1.64 1.33
CA PRO A 157 2.98 0.84 2.56
C PRO A 157 1.95 -0.29 2.65
N SER A 158 0.76 -0.13 2.03
CA SER A 158 -0.33 -1.09 2.18
C SER A 158 -0.01 -2.48 1.64
N ASN A 159 0.85 -2.61 0.61
CA ASN A 159 1.30 -3.93 0.13
C ASN A 159 2.10 -4.67 1.20
N TYR A 160 2.99 -3.98 1.91
CA TYR A 160 3.81 -4.54 3.00
C TYR A 160 2.92 -4.96 4.17
N ARG A 161 1.95 -4.13 4.53
CA ARG A 161 0.97 -4.47 5.56
C ARG A 161 0.19 -5.73 5.21
N SER A 162 -0.31 -5.83 3.97
CA SER A 162 -1.07 -6.99 3.52
C SER A 162 -0.21 -8.26 3.49
N LEU A 163 1.06 -8.16 3.10
CA LEU A 163 2.03 -9.26 3.20
C LEU A 163 2.22 -9.70 4.65
N ALA A 164 2.46 -8.78 5.58
CA ALA A 164 2.64 -9.10 6.98
C ALA A 164 1.41 -9.83 7.56
N LEU A 165 0.21 -9.32 7.31
CA LEU A 165 -1.03 -9.93 7.79
C LEU A 165 -1.29 -11.31 7.18
N LEU A 166 -0.97 -11.51 5.89
CA LEU A 166 -1.12 -12.80 5.24
C LEU A 166 -0.14 -13.84 5.83
N TYR A 167 1.10 -13.44 6.10
CA TYR A 167 2.07 -14.32 6.73
C TYR A 167 1.77 -14.61 8.21
N ALA A 168 1.08 -13.70 8.91
CA ALA A 168 0.68 -13.93 10.31
C ALA A 168 -0.24 -15.15 10.49
N ILE A 169 -0.99 -15.52 9.46
CA ILE A 169 -1.85 -16.70 9.44
C ILE A 169 -1.23 -17.90 8.71
N SER A 170 0.02 -17.79 8.29
CA SER A 170 0.73 -18.81 7.52
C SER A 170 1.59 -19.73 8.41
N THR A 171 2.27 -20.68 7.78
CA THR A 171 3.27 -21.53 8.41
C THR A 171 4.64 -20.87 8.55
N GLU A 172 4.81 -19.64 8.07
CA GLU A 172 6.07 -18.89 8.02
C GLU A 172 5.93 -17.53 8.72
N PRO A 173 5.61 -17.48 10.03
CA PRO A 173 5.38 -16.22 10.75
C PRO A 173 6.60 -15.28 10.80
N VAL A 174 7.80 -15.76 10.52
CA VAL A 174 8.99 -14.88 10.39
C VAL A 174 8.77 -13.76 9.37
N TRP A 175 8.05 -14.03 8.31
CA TRP A 175 7.78 -13.02 7.28
C TRP A 175 6.79 -11.95 7.72
N THR A 176 5.97 -12.22 8.75
CA THR A 176 5.17 -11.19 9.42
C THR A 176 6.07 -10.11 10.00
N LEU A 177 7.16 -10.52 10.67
CA LEU A 177 8.11 -9.58 11.25
C LEU A 177 8.79 -8.76 10.19
N VAL A 178 9.33 -9.40 9.15
CA VAL A 178 10.05 -8.69 8.06
C VAL A 178 9.16 -7.67 7.34
N TRP A 179 7.98 -8.09 6.90
CA TRP A 179 7.08 -7.21 6.15
C TRP A 179 6.39 -6.17 7.04
N GLY A 180 6.12 -6.52 8.30
CA GLY A 180 5.55 -5.61 9.29
C GLY A 180 6.50 -4.47 9.65
N GLU A 181 7.78 -4.77 9.88
CA GLU A 181 8.81 -3.75 10.14
C GLU A 181 8.98 -2.82 8.93
N LEU A 182 9.00 -3.36 7.71
CA LEU A 182 9.06 -2.53 6.49
C LEU A 182 7.83 -1.61 6.40
N PHE A 183 6.63 -2.12 6.70
CA PHE A 183 5.41 -1.31 6.74
C PHE A 183 5.53 -0.18 7.76
N MET A 184 5.95 -0.46 9.00
CA MET A 184 6.07 0.52 10.07
C MET A 184 7.11 1.60 9.80
N ASN A 185 8.15 1.28 9.01
CA ASN A 185 9.12 2.27 8.56
C ASN A 185 8.58 3.22 7.47
N LEU A 186 7.67 2.72 6.63
CA LEU A 186 7.04 3.51 5.56
C LEU A 186 5.86 4.35 6.06
N GLU A 187 5.14 3.86 7.06
CA GLU A 187 3.98 4.54 7.64
C GLU A 187 4.14 4.63 9.16
N ARG A 188 4.22 5.85 9.68
CA ARG A 188 4.45 6.11 11.10
C ARG A 188 3.26 6.82 11.73
N GLY A 189 2.96 6.47 13.00
CA GLY A 189 2.02 7.21 13.84
C GLY A 189 0.55 7.07 13.44
N SER A 190 0.18 6.11 12.61
CA SER A 190 -1.23 5.83 12.26
C SER A 190 -1.83 4.74 13.15
N GLY A 191 -3.18 4.66 13.20
CA GLY A 191 -3.85 3.53 13.85
C GLY A 191 -3.46 2.17 13.25
N ARG A 192 -3.05 2.14 11.96
CA ARG A 192 -2.57 0.92 11.30
C ARG A 192 -1.20 0.49 11.81
N THR A 193 -0.32 1.42 12.18
CA THR A 193 0.98 1.11 12.80
C THR A 193 0.80 0.55 14.21
N SER A 194 -0.12 1.11 15.02
CA SER A 194 -0.45 0.54 16.33
C SER A 194 -0.93 -0.90 16.21
N ALA A 195 -1.86 -1.18 15.30
CA ALA A 195 -2.36 -2.54 15.06
C ALA A 195 -1.25 -3.49 14.53
N MET A 196 -0.30 -2.98 13.75
CA MET A 196 0.84 -3.78 13.29
C MET A 196 1.81 -4.08 14.44
N SER A 197 2.10 -3.11 15.30
CA SER A 197 2.93 -3.31 16.50
C SER A 197 2.38 -4.44 17.37
N GLU A 198 1.06 -4.46 17.63
CA GLU A 198 0.41 -5.56 18.35
C GLU A 198 0.56 -6.91 17.62
N THR A 199 0.48 -6.90 16.28
CA THR A 199 0.64 -8.10 15.46
C THR A 199 2.07 -8.64 15.56
N LEU A 200 3.08 -7.77 15.51
CA LEU A 200 4.49 -8.13 15.67
C LEU A 200 4.74 -8.67 17.07
N ALA A 201 4.29 -7.96 18.10
CA ALA A 201 4.42 -8.39 19.50
C ALA A 201 3.80 -9.77 19.74
N ARG A 202 2.60 -10.00 19.21
CA ARG A 202 1.94 -11.31 19.27
C ARG A 202 2.74 -12.37 18.53
N THR A 203 3.27 -12.05 17.35
CA THR A 203 4.09 -12.99 16.57
C THR A 203 5.33 -13.43 17.34
N TYR A 204 6.00 -12.51 18.05
CA TYR A 204 7.11 -12.86 18.93
C TYR A 204 6.65 -13.77 20.07
N ARG A 205 5.64 -13.36 20.85
CA ARG A 205 5.14 -14.12 22.00
C ARG A 205 4.68 -15.53 21.64
N ASP A 206 4.03 -15.70 20.50
CA ASP A 206 3.48 -16.99 20.10
C ASP A 206 4.56 -17.95 19.58
N ASN A 207 5.71 -17.43 19.17
CA ASN A 207 6.78 -18.21 18.54
C ASN A 207 8.08 -18.28 19.35
N ILE A 208 8.13 -17.64 20.53
CA ILE A 208 9.24 -17.78 21.49
C ILE A 208 8.67 -18.33 22.79
N ARG A 209 9.29 -19.39 23.33
CA ARG A 209 8.98 -19.93 24.62
C ARG A 209 10.26 -20.10 25.43
N ILE A 210 10.25 -19.60 26.66
CA ILE A 210 11.31 -19.81 27.62
C ILE A 210 10.98 -21.09 28.37
N GLU A 211 11.90 -22.06 28.36
CA GLU A 211 11.76 -23.37 28.99
C GLU A 211 12.78 -23.47 30.13
N GLY A 212 12.36 -23.15 31.38
CA GLY A 212 13.24 -23.05 32.53
C GLY A 212 14.29 -21.94 32.40
N ASP A 213 15.35 -22.01 33.18
CA ASP A 213 16.36 -20.94 33.26
C ASP A 213 17.43 -21.02 32.16
N THR A 214 17.38 -22.02 31.29
CA THR A 214 18.51 -22.33 30.39
C THR A 214 18.14 -22.61 28.94
N ALA A 215 16.84 -22.64 28.58
CA ALA A 215 16.45 -23.00 27.22
C ALA A 215 15.39 -22.04 26.62
N VAL A 216 15.62 -21.65 25.38
CA VAL A 216 14.66 -20.88 24.59
C VAL A 216 14.27 -21.68 23.36
N ARG A 217 12.98 -21.94 23.22
CA ARG A 217 12.41 -22.59 22.03
C ARG A 217 11.81 -21.54 21.12
N MET A 218 12.17 -21.58 19.83
CA MET A 218 11.66 -20.71 18.78
C MET A 218 11.02 -21.52 17.66
N THR A 219 9.91 -21.01 17.08
CA THR A 219 9.14 -21.69 16.03
C THR A 219 8.65 -20.70 14.96
N PHE A 220 9.56 -19.89 14.42
CA PHE A 220 9.24 -18.88 13.40
C PHE A 220 9.05 -19.44 11.99
N SER A 221 9.34 -20.73 11.78
CA SER A 221 8.97 -21.48 10.59
C SER A 221 8.41 -22.82 11.02
N ARG A 222 7.17 -23.10 10.63
CA ARG A 222 6.53 -24.41 10.85
C ARG A 222 6.71 -25.35 9.66
N ASN A 223 7.32 -24.86 8.60
CA ASN A 223 7.64 -25.64 7.41
C ASN A 223 9.06 -26.19 7.52
N GLY A 224 9.22 -27.24 8.32
CA GLY A 224 10.51 -27.91 8.54
C GLY A 224 11.05 -28.71 7.34
N ARG A 225 10.42 -28.63 6.17
CA ARG A 225 10.83 -29.40 4.99
C ARG A 225 11.97 -28.69 4.28
N VAL A 226 13.14 -29.29 4.31
CA VAL A 226 14.23 -28.98 3.38
C VAL A 226 13.81 -29.54 2.01
N ALA A 227 13.45 -28.68 1.08
CA ALA A 227 13.16 -29.09 -0.29
C ALA A 227 14.48 -29.15 -1.10
N ARG A 228 14.68 -30.24 -1.81
CA ARG A 228 15.80 -30.40 -2.73
C ARG A 228 15.32 -30.19 -4.16
N GLU A 229 15.84 -29.15 -4.83
CA GLU A 229 15.66 -28.92 -6.26
C GLU A 229 17.02 -29.15 -6.97
N GLY A 230 17.26 -30.37 -7.45
CA GLY A 230 18.54 -30.76 -8.02
C GLY A 230 19.67 -30.71 -6.97
N LEU A 231 20.68 -29.85 -7.22
CA LEU A 231 21.79 -29.58 -6.28
C LEU A 231 21.49 -28.44 -5.29
N ARG A 232 20.33 -27.79 -5.37
CA ARG A 232 19.97 -26.69 -4.49
C ARG A 232 19.12 -27.20 -3.33
N LEU A 233 19.51 -26.82 -2.11
CA LEU A 233 18.72 -27.04 -0.89
C LEU A 233 17.92 -25.76 -0.62
N ARG A 234 16.59 -25.86 -0.55
CA ARG A 234 15.74 -24.81 -0.02
C ARG A 234 15.52 -25.06 1.46
N ILE A 235 16.18 -24.29 2.28
CA ILE A 235 16.01 -24.30 3.73
C ILE A 235 15.12 -23.11 4.11
N PRO A 236 14.08 -23.28 4.94
CA PRO A 236 13.25 -22.17 5.39
C PRO A 236 14.09 -21.09 6.09
N PHE A 237 13.93 -19.84 5.70
CA PHE A 237 14.68 -18.71 6.27
C PHE A 237 14.48 -18.62 7.79
N GLY A 238 13.25 -18.81 8.27
CA GLY A 238 12.93 -18.78 9.69
C GLY A 238 13.82 -19.72 10.51
N THR A 239 13.90 -20.98 10.10
CA THR A 239 14.67 -21.99 10.83
C THR A 239 16.18 -21.84 10.63
N ALA A 240 16.63 -21.62 9.40
CA ALA A 240 18.06 -21.68 9.10
C ALA A 240 18.84 -20.42 9.47
N VAL A 241 18.18 -19.27 9.46
CA VAL A 241 18.84 -17.97 9.67
C VAL A 241 18.24 -17.23 10.85
N PHE A 242 16.93 -16.98 10.83
CA PHE A 242 16.30 -16.11 11.82
C PHE A 242 16.34 -16.71 13.23
N GLU A 243 15.91 -17.95 13.41
CA GLU A 243 15.90 -18.61 14.73
C GLU A 243 17.30 -18.79 15.31
N VAL A 244 18.28 -19.05 14.44
CA VAL A 244 19.69 -19.20 14.86
C VAL A 244 20.23 -17.84 15.33
N ALA A 245 20.02 -16.76 14.56
CA ALA A 245 20.48 -15.44 14.91
C ALA A 245 19.76 -14.89 16.18
N ALA A 246 18.45 -15.06 16.25
CA ALA A 246 17.66 -14.61 17.40
C ALA A 246 18.05 -15.38 18.69
N ARG A 247 18.30 -16.69 18.59
CA ARG A 247 18.79 -17.47 19.74
C ARG A 247 20.16 -16.97 20.19
N ALA A 248 21.10 -16.74 19.26
CA ALA A 248 22.41 -16.22 19.59
C ALA A 248 22.33 -14.85 20.30
N ALA A 249 21.46 -13.96 19.84
CA ALA A 249 21.24 -12.66 20.46
C ALA A 249 20.68 -12.79 21.88
N LEU A 250 19.63 -13.60 22.06
CA LEU A 250 19.01 -13.78 23.38
C LEU A 250 19.91 -14.48 24.41
N THR A 251 20.86 -15.29 23.96
CA THR A 251 21.78 -16.03 24.88
C THR A 251 23.09 -15.26 25.16
N ALA A 252 23.41 -14.23 24.36
CA ALA A 252 24.63 -13.44 24.55
C ALA A 252 24.60 -12.65 25.87
N ASP A 253 23.43 -12.11 26.24
CA ASP A 253 23.23 -11.29 27.45
C ASP A 253 22.51 -12.03 28.58
N GLY A 254 22.36 -13.36 28.46
CA GLY A 254 21.57 -14.20 29.36
C GLY A 254 20.12 -14.36 28.85
N ILE A 255 19.44 -15.43 29.36
CA ILE A 255 18.03 -15.65 29.02
C ILE A 255 17.17 -14.73 29.89
N PRO A 256 16.33 -13.85 29.35
CA PRO A 256 15.48 -13.00 30.16
C PRO A 256 14.38 -13.78 30.86
N ASP A 257 14.05 -13.40 32.10
CA ASP A 257 12.98 -14.01 32.90
C ASP A 257 11.59 -13.87 32.23
N SER A 258 11.41 -12.84 31.39
CA SER A 258 10.19 -12.63 30.61
C SER A 258 10.52 -11.92 29.29
N LEU A 259 9.72 -12.18 28.26
CA LEU A 259 9.74 -11.39 27.02
C LEU A 259 8.88 -10.13 27.24
N THR A 260 9.53 -9.03 27.61
CA THR A 260 8.95 -7.70 27.52
C THR A 260 9.39 -7.07 26.20
N LEU A 261 8.45 -6.58 25.43
CA LEU A 261 8.71 -5.77 24.23
C LEU A 261 8.47 -4.32 24.66
N ASP A 262 9.57 -3.61 24.95
CA ASP A 262 9.56 -2.18 25.21
C ASP A 262 9.37 -1.36 23.90
#